data_95b321c8b023b3a68ddcc6c5e61a3206
#
_entry.id   95b321c8b023b3a68ddcc6c5e61a3206
#
_cell.length_a   1.000
_cell.length_b   1.000
_cell.length_c   1.000
_cell.angle_alpha   90.00
_cell.angle_beta   90.00
_cell.angle_gamma   90.00
#
_symmetry.space_group_name_H-M   'P 1'
#
loop_
_entity.id
_entity.type
_entity.pdbx_description
1 polymer ?
#
loop_
_entity_poly.entity_id
_entity_poly.type
_entity_poly.pdbx_seq_one_letter_code
_entity_poly.pdbx_strand_id
1 'polypeptide(L)' 'MNTNQFTQKTMEALQRAQQIAVEYQHMQVDEEHMLLSLTEDAKALIPQLLTRCGISVDAFRAALNDALSRIPRESGP' A
#
# COMPACT_ATOMS: atom_id res chain seq x y z
N MET A 1 -19.03 11.08 8.47
CA MET A 1 -18.29 10.29 7.45
C MET A 1 -19.26 9.44 6.67
N ASN A 2 -19.12 9.44 5.37
CA ASN A 2 -19.98 8.64 4.51
C ASN A 2 -19.45 7.20 4.45
N THR A 3 -20.22 6.25 4.96
CA THR A 3 -19.84 4.84 5.01
C THR A 3 -19.56 4.27 3.61
N ASN A 4 -20.34 4.70 2.61
CA ASN A 4 -20.14 4.24 1.22
C ASN A 4 -18.80 4.67 0.67
N GLN A 5 -18.37 5.91 0.96
CA GLN A 5 -17.07 6.39 0.52
C GLN A 5 -15.93 5.62 1.17
N PHE A 6 -16.08 5.31 2.46
CA PHE A 6 -15.08 4.54 3.17
C PHE A 6 -14.94 3.14 2.56
N THR A 7 -16.07 2.48 2.32
CA THR A 7 -16.07 1.14 1.73
C THR A 7 -15.48 1.14 0.33
N GLN A 8 -15.84 2.13 -0.48
CA GLN A 8 -15.34 2.23 -1.85
C GLN A 8 -13.82 2.44 -1.86
N LYS A 9 -13.32 3.33 -1.01
CA LYS A 9 -11.88 3.58 -0.94
C LYS A 9 -11.11 2.37 -0.45
N THR A 10 -11.69 1.61 0.46
CA THR A 10 -11.08 0.37 0.96
C THR A 10 -10.99 -0.66 -0.16
N MET A 11 -12.06 -0.79 -0.95
CA MET A 11 -12.07 -1.71 -2.08
C MET A 11 -11.05 -1.31 -3.14
N GLU A 12 -10.95 -0.02 -3.43
CA GLU A 12 -9.95 0.49 -4.37
C GLU A 12 -8.53 0.21 -3.88
N ALA A 13 -8.29 0.41 -2.59
CA ALA A 13 -6.98 0.14 -2.00
C ALA A 13 -6.63 -1.34 -2.10
N LEU A 14 -7.61 -2.22 -1.86
CA LEU A 14 -7.39 -3.65 -1.98
C LEU A 14 -7.07 -4.05 -3.42
N GLN A 15 -7.81 -3.51 -4.38
CA GLN A 15 -7.54 -3.76 -5.79
C GLN A 15 -6.14 -3.30 -6.18
N ARG A 16 -5.74 -2.13 -5.70
CA ARG A 16 -4.39 -1.60 -5.98
C ARG A 16 -3.32 -2.46 -5.32
N ALA A 17 -3.58 -2.94 -4.10
CA ALA A 17 -2.66 -3.83 -3.41
C ALA A 17 -2.45 -5.13 -4.20
N GLN A 18 -3.51 -5.66 -4.79
CA GLN A 18 -3.41 -6.85 -5.64
C GLN A 18 -2.53 -6.58 -6.86
N GLN A 19 -2.69 -5.41 -7.48
CA GLN A 19 -1.86 -5.02 -8.61
C GLN A 19 -0.39 -4.89 -8.21
N ILE A 20 -0.13 -4.29 -7.04
CA ILE A 20 1.24 -4.16 -6.53
C ILE A 20 1.86 -5.54 -6.33
N ALA A 21 1.10 -6.47 -5.75
CA ALA A 21 1.59 -7.83 -5.56
C ALA A 21 1.97 -8.48 -6.90
N VAL A 22 1.15 -8.30 -7.91
CA VAL A 22 1.44 -8.81 -9.25
C VAL A 22 2.71 -8.17 -9.82
N GLU A 23 2.86 -6.86 -9.65
CA GLU A 23 4.03 -6.13 -10.14
C GLU A 23 5.32 -6.64 -9.50
N TYR A 24 5.25 -7.02 -8.22
CA TYR A 24 6.40 -7.59 -7.50
C TYR A 24 6.53 -9.09 -7.69
N GLN A 25 5.61 -9.72 -8.42
CA GLN A 25 5.59 -11.18 -8.63
C GLN A 25 5.43 -11.93 -7.31
N HIS A 26 4.61 -11.42 -6.41
CA HIS A 26 4.27 -12.07 -5.15
C HIS A 26 2.98 -12.84 -5.31
N MET A 27 2.91 -14.02 -4.69
CA MET A 27 1.72 -14.87 -4.76
C MET A 27 0.57 -14.35 -3.91
N GLN A 28 0.89 -13.65 -2.83
CA GLN A 28 -0.10 -13.23 -1.85
C GLN A 28 -0.04 -11.73 -1.66
N VAL A 29 -1.18 -11.17 -1.27
CA VAL A 29 -1.25 -9.77 -0.86
C VAL A 29 -1.02 -9.74 0.64
N ASP A 30 0.07 -9.09 1.04
CA ASP A 30 0.44 -8.92 2.44
C ASP A 30 0.20 -7.49 2.91
N GLU A 31 0.45 -7.25 4.20
CA GLU A 31 0.27 -5.94 4.80
C GLU A 31 1.04 -4.84 4.07
N GLU A 32 2.24 -5.16 3.63
CA GLU A 32 3.10 -4.18 2.94
C GLU A 32 2.45 -3.69 1.65
N HIS A 33 1.80 -4.58 0.90
CA HIS A 33 1.10 -4.20 -0.33
C HIS A 33 -0.06 -3.25 0.00
N MET A 34 -0.82 -3.57 1.06
CA MET A 34 -1.94 -2.72 1.48
C MET A 34 -1.46 -1.36 1.96
N LEU A 35 -0.41 -1.34 2.78
CA LEU A 35 0.12 -0.07 3.28
C LEU A 35 0.64 0.80 2.14
N LEU A 36 1.32 0.19 1.17
CA LEU A 36 1.81 0.93 0.03
C LEU A 36 0.66 1.54 -0.78
N SER A 37 -0.40 0.74 -1.02
CA SER A 37 -1.55 1.25 -1.75
C SER A 37 -2.24 2.40 -1.02
N LEU A 38 -2.32 2.31 0.32
CA LEU A 38 -2.98 3.32 1.14
C LEU A 38 -2.17 4.62 1.22
N THR A 39 -0.91 4.62 0.84
CA THR A 39 -0.07 5.81 0.86
C THR A 39 0.12 6.45 -0.51
N GLU A 40 -0.54 5.94 -1.56
CA GLU A 40 -0.36 6.48 -2.91
C GLU A 40 -1.03 7.83 -3.12
N ASP A 41 -2.16 8.07 -2.47
CA ASP A 41 -2.85 9.35 -2.56
C ASP A 41 -2.43 10.22 -1.38
N ALA A 42 -1.65 11.27 -1.66
CA ALA A 42 -1.12 12.15 -0.62
C ALA A 42 -2.22 12.82 0.20
N LYS A 43 -3.43 12.92 -0.34
CA LYS A 43 -4.56 13.55 0.34
C LYS A 43 -5.36 12.57 1.17
N ALA A 44 -5.02 11.28 1.10
CA ALA A 44 -5.73 10.25 1.85
C ALA A 44 -5.37 10.31 3.33
N LEU A 45 -6.15 9.56 4.13
CA LEU A 45 -6.03 9.61 5.59
C LEU A 45 -4.65 9.18 6.09
N ILE A 46 -4.12 8.07 5.58
CA ILE A 46 -2.86 7.53 6.11
C ILE A 46 -1.68 8.48 5.88
N PRO A 47 -1.45 9.02 4.66
CA PRO A 47 -0.38 9.99 4.46
C PRO A 47 -0.55 11.24 5.34
N GLN A 48 -1.78 11.71 5.53
CA GLN A 48 -2.01 12.87 6.39
C GLN A 48 -1.67 12.57 7.84
N LEU A 49 -2.01 11.38 8.32
CA LEU A 49 -1.68 10.98 9.69
C LEU A 49 -0.17 10.87 9.88
N LEU A 50 0.53 10.28 8.90
CA LEU A 50 1.99 10.17 8.95
C LEU A 50 2.63 11.56 9.05
N THR A 51 2.17 12.49 8.21
CA THR A 51 2.68 13.85 8.21
C THR A 51 2.45 14.54 9.55
N ARG A 52 1.28 14.35 10.14
CA ARG A 52 0.97 14.93 11.45
C ARG A 52 1.82 14.35 12.57
N CYS A 53 2.24 13.10 12.41
CA CYS A 53 3.13 12.44 13.37
C CYS A 53 4.59 12.78 13.14
N GLY A 54 4.90 13.62 12.14
CA GLY A 54 6.27 13.99 11.82
C GLY A 54 7.01 12.93 11.04
N ILE A 55 6.29 12.00 10.41
CA ILE A 55 6.89 10.92 9.63
C ILE A 55 6.84 11.30 8.14
N SER A 56 7.98 11.19 7.47
CA SER A 56 8.04 11.44 6.03
C SER A 56 7.30 10.34 5.28
N VAL A 57 6.30 10.71 4.48
CA VAL A 57 5.56 9.74 3.65
C VAL A 57 6.51 9.07 2.66
N ASP A 58 7.41 9.84 2.05
CA ASP A 58 8.35 9.29 1.09
C ASP A 58 9.28 8.27 1.73
N ALA A 59 9.78 8.56 2.94
CA ALA A 59 10.64 7.62 3.66
C ALA A 59 9.87 6.36 4.05
N PHE A 60 8.62 6.52 4.47
CA PHE A 60 7.76 5.39 4.82
C PHE A 60 7.53 4.48 3.61
N ARG A 61 7.20 5.08 2.46
CA ARG A 61 7.00 4.33 1.23
C ARG A 61 8.27 3.64 0.76
N ALA A 62 9.41 4.32 0.88
CA ALA A 62 10.70 3.73 0.53
C ALA A 62 10.99 2.49 1.38
N ALA A 63 10.68 2.57 2.68
CA ALA A 63 10.84 1.42 3.58
C ALA A 63 9.93 0.26 3.18
N LEU A 64 8.68 0.56 2.77
CA LEU A 64 7.76 -0.47 2.31
C LEU A 64 8.25 -1.13 1.02
N ASN A 65 8.74 -0.34 0.07
CA ASN A 65 9.29 -0.88 -1.17
C ASN A 65 10.51 -1.76 -0.90
N ASP A 66 11.35 -1.36 0.04
CA ASP A 66 12.50 -2.16 0.45
C ASP A 66 12.05 -3.48 1.05
N ALA A 67 11.06 -3.44 1.95
CA ALA A 67 10.51 -4.64 2.56
C ALA A 67 9.92 -5.58 1.50
N LEU A 68 9.18 -5.03 0.53
CA LEU A 68 8.61 -5.82 -0.55
C LEU A 68 9.69 -6.47 -1.42
N SER A 69 10.79 -5.77 -1.63
CA SER A 69 11.87 -6.31 -2.45
C SER A 69 12.55 -7.52 -1.81
N ARG A 70 12.39 -7.68 -0.48
CA ARG A 70 12.96 -8.80 0.25
C ARG A 70 12.04 -10.03 0.28
N ILE A 71 10.78 -9.87 -0.10
CA ILE A 71 9.86 -10.99 -0.17
C ILE A 71 10.20 -11.81 -1.43
N PRO A 72 10.35 -13.14 -1.31
CA PRO A 72 10.68 -13.96 -2.48
C PRO A 72 9.66 -13.80 -3.59
N ARG A 73 10.17 -13.68 -4.81
CA ARG A 73 9.31 -13.60 -5.99
C ARG A 73 8.94 -14.99 -6.45
N GLU A 74 7.69 -15.12 -6.90
CA GLU A 74 7.28 -16.35 -7.58
C GLU A 74 7.74 -16.26 -9.02
N SER A 75 8.73 -17.06 -9.37
CA SER A 75 9.06 -17.23 -10.76
C SER A 75 8.11 -18.31 -11.28
N GLY A 76 7.15 -17.90 -12.12
CA GLY A 76 6.21 -18.84 -12.69
C GLY A 76 6.90 -19.94 -13.47
N PRO A 77 6.15 -21.00 -13.79
CA PRO A 77 6.72 -22.07 -14.61
C PRO A 77 7.03 -21.59 -16.02
#